data_8ca604f69ac9a7b582a11446f5f96575
#
_entry.id   8ca604f69ac9a7b582a11446f5f96575
#
_cell.length_a   1.000
_cell.length_b   1.000
_cell.length_c   1.000
_cell.angle_alpha   90.00
_cell.angle_beta   90.00
_cell.angle_gamma   90.00
#
_symmetry.space_group_name_H-M   'P 1'
#
loop_
_entity.id
_entity.type
_entity.pdbx_description
1 polymer ?
#
loop_
_entity_poly.entity_id
_entity_poly.type
_entity_poly.pdbx_seq_one_letter_code
_entity_poly.pdbx_strand_id
1 'polypeptide(L)'
;MKFIINLHYQLGQLLNYLQSPALLAARLYVAWVFFAAGLTKIKDWDNTLLLFQYEYQVPIIPPELAAYMGTAGEIILPILLVFGLFGRLAGIGISLVNIVAVLSLSDIPPAAYNLHLVWGAVALPIIFWGSGRLSLDAFLEKRYD
;
A
#
# COMPACT_ATOMS: atom_id res chain seq x y z
N MET A 1 8.42 6.58 41.61
CA MET A 1 7.13 6.48 40.86
C MET A 1 6.92 7.68 39.92
N LYS A 2 6.97 8.95 40.38
CA LYS A 2 6.82 10.13 39.51
C LYS A 2 7.80 10.20 38.33
N PHE A 3 9.07 9.82 38.50
CA PHE A 3 10.09 9.79 37.46
C PHE A 3 9.72 8.84 36.29
N ILE A 4 9.29 7.62 36.62
CA ILE A 4 8.89 6.60 35.61
C ILE A 4 7.67 7.07 34.83
N ILE A 5 6.69 7.67 35.50
CA ILE A 5 5.50 8.23 34.83
C ILE A 5 5.88 9.36 33.87
N ASN A 6 6.74 10.28 34.33
CA ASN A 6 7.19 11.41 33.50
C ASN A 6 7.99 10.94 32.26
N LEU A 7 8.87 9.95 32.45
CA LEU A 7 9.62 9.33 31.36
C LEU A 7 8.67 8.67 30.33
N HIS A 8 7.65 7.95 30.81
CA HIS A 8 6.64 7.35 29.94
C HIS A 8 5.89 8.40 29.11
N TYR A 9 5.48 9.52 29.72
CA TYR A 9 4.84 10.63 29.01
C TYR A 9 5.75 11.27 27.97
N GLN A 10 7.01 11.51 28.30
CA GLN A 10 7.99 12.09 27.36
C GLN A 10 8.24 11.17 26.16
N LEU A 11 8.39 9.86 26.40
CA LEU A 11 8.51 8.87 25.34
C LEU A 11 7.25 8.83 24.45
N GLY A 12 6.06 8.88 25.05
CA GLY A 12 4.80 8.94 24.30
C GLY A 12 4.72 10.17 23.40
N GLN A 13 5.10 11.33 23.89
CA GLN A 13 5.14 12.55 23.06
C GLN A 13 6.14 12.44 21.91
N LEU A 14 7.35 11.91 22.16
CA LEU A 14 8.34 11.68 21.12
C LEU A 14 7.82 10.75 20.03
N LEU A 15 7.18 9.64 20.41
CA LEU A 15 6.57 8.69 19.46
C LEU A 15 5.46 9.35 18.63
N ASN A 16 4.66 10.25 19.23
CA ASN A 16 3.66 11.01 18.48
C ASN A 16 4.27 11.93 17.42
N TYR A 17 5.45 12.53 17.67
CA TYR A 17 6.18 13.30 16.65
C TYR A 17 6.71 12.41 15.51
N LEU A 18 7.10 11.17 15.81
CA LEU A 18 7.61 10.23 14.81
C LEU A 18 6.51 9.58 13.97
N GLN A 19 5.26 9.65 14.39
CA GLN A 19 4.14 9.05 13.65
C GLN A 19 4.04 9.53 12.20
N SER A 20 4.14 10.83 11.94
CA SER A 20 4.04 11.39 10.58
C SER A 20 5.19 10.97 9.67
N PRO A 21 6.47 11.06 10.08
CA PRO A 21 7.59 10.50 9.32
C PRO A 21 7.46 8.99 9.07
N ALA A 22 7.01 8.22 10.06
CA ALA A 22 6.80 6.78 9.91
C ALA A 22 5.71 6.46 8.88
N LEU A 23 4.58 7.17 8.91
CA LEU A 23 3.53 7.05 7.90
C LEU A 23 4.02 7.43 6.50
N LEU A 24 4.84 8.48 6.37
CA LEU A 24 5.46 8.84 5.09
C LEU A 24 6.36 7.71 4.59
N ALA A 25 7.23 7.17 5.44
CA ALA A 25 8.11 6.06 5.07
C ALA A 25 7.31 4.82 4.65
N ALA A 26 6.25 4.46 5.39
CA ALA A 26 5.35 3.36 5.05
C ALA A 26 4.69 3.55 3.68
N ARG A 27 4.17 4.75 3.40
CA ARG A 27 3.57 5.09 2.11
C ARG A 27 4.56 4.96 0.96
N LEU A 28 5.76 5.54 1.10
CA LEU A 28 6.79 5.50 0.06
C LEU A 28 7.27 4.08 -0.20
N TYR A 29 7.45 3.27 0.85
CA TYR A 29 7.87 1.88 0.71
C TYR A 29 6.83 1.04 -0.03
N VAL A 30 5.57 1.07 0.42
CA VAL A 30 4.50 0.31 -0.24
C VAL A 30 4.26 0.82 -1.66
N ALA A 31 4.25 2.14 -1.86
CA ALA A 31 4.10 2.73 -3.19
C ALA A 31 5.20 2.27 -4.15
N TRP A 32 6.45 2.27 -3.72
CA TRP A 32 7.57 1.80 -4.55
C TRP A 32 7.39 0.36 -5.01
N VAL A 33 7.05 -0.55 -4.08
CA VAL A 33 6.88 -1.97 -4.39
C VAL A 33 5.82 -2.20 -5.47
N PHE A 34 4.63 -1.65 -5.25
CA PHE A 34 3.52 -1.87 -6.19
C PHE A 34 3.69 -1.11 -7.49
N PHE A 35 4.23 0.11 -7.45
CA PHE A 35 4.51 0.87 -8.66
C PHE A 35 5.54 0.17 -9.56
N ALA A 36 6.60 -0.38 -8.97
CA ALA A 36 7.59 -1.16 -9.72
C ALA A 36 6.96 -2.42 -10.37
N ALA A 37 6.06 -3.12 -9.66
CA ALA A 37 5.31 -4.25 -10.21
C ALA A 37 4.42 -3.83 -11.41
N GLY A 38 3.69 -2.72 -11.28
CA GLY A 38 2.87 -2.17 -12.35
C GLY A 38 3.68 -1.75 -13.57
N LEU A 39 4.84 -1.12 -13.37
CA LEU A 39 5.75 -0.76 -14.47
C LEU A 39 6.27 -1.99 -15.21
N THR A 40 6.58 -3.07 -14.50
CA THR A 40 7.02 -4.33 -15.13
C THR A 40 5.93 -4.88 -16.03
N LYS A 41 4.66 -4.84 -15.61
CA LYS A 41 3.52 -5.28 -16.40
C LYS A 41 3.30 -4.43 -17.66
N ILE A 42 3.42 -3.10 -17.54
CA ILE A 42 3.27 -2.19 -18.69
C ILE A 42 4.39 -2.42 -19.73
N LYS A 43 5.61 -2.67 -19.25
CA LYS A 43 6.78 -2.83 -20.13
C LYS A 43 6.65 -4.01 -21.08
N ASP A 44 6.00 -5.08 -20.66
CA ASP A 44 5.77 -6.29 -21.45
C ASP A 44 4.30 -6.72 -21.30
N TRP A 45 3.43 -6.02 -22.05
CA TRP A 45 1.99 -6.20 -21.91
C TRP A 45 1.51 -7.56 -22.45
N ASP A 46 2.09 -8.04 -23.53
CA ASP A 46 1.71 -9.33 -24.11
C ASP A 46 2.02 -10.47 -23.13
N ASN A 47 3.20 -10.46 -22.54
CA ASN A 47 3.54 -11.43 -21.48
C ASN A 47 2.64 -11.27 -20.24
N THR A 48 2.28 -10.04 -19.88
CA THR A 48 1.34 -9.79 -18.78
C THR A 48 -0.01 -10.43 -19.05
N LEU A 49 -0.56 -10.31 -20.25
CA LEU A 49 -1.83 -10.96 -20.61
C LEU A 49 -1.71 -12.49 -20.54
N LEU A 50 -0.60 -13.06 -21.01
CA LEU A 50 -0.34 -14.50 -20.91
C LEU A 50 -0.29 -14.98 -19.43
N LEU A 51 0.38 -14.22 -18.56
CA LEU A 51 0.44 -14.54 -17.14
C LEU A 51 -0.97 -14.54 -16.50
N PHE A 52 -1.79 -13.53 -16.81
CA PHE A 52 -3.16 -13.49 -16.30
C PHE A 52 -4.07 -14.57 -16.91
N GLN A 53 -3.79 -15.01 -18.12
CA GLN A 53 -4.57 -16.05 -18.79
C GLN A 53 -4.23 -17.47 -18.27
N TYR A 54 -2.97 -17.74 -17.95
CA TYR A 54 -2.49 -19.09 -17.68
C TYR A 54 -2.01 -19.32 -16.24
N GLU A 55 -1.52 -18.29 -15.54
CA GLU A 55 -0.93 -18.45 -14.21
C GLU A 55 -1.76 -17.80 -13.11
N TYR A 56 -2.30 -16.58 -13.33
CA TYR A 56 -3.09 -15.88 -12.33
C TYR A 56 -4.56 -16.22 -12.46
N GLN A 57 -5.07 -16.99 -11.51
CA GLN A 57 -6.47 -17.36 -11.46
C GLN A 57 -7.27 -16.37 -10.62
N VAL A 58 -7.46 -15.15 -11.14
CA VAL A 58 -8.24 -14.12 -10.44
C VAL A 58 -9.70 -14.56 -10.36
N PRO A 59 -10.29 -14.69 -9.16
CA PRO A 59 -11.66 -15.15 -9.02
C PRO A 59 -12.66 -14.18 -9.66
N ILE A 60 -13.67 -14.73 -10.36
CA ILE A 60 -14.86 -14.00 -10.86
C ILE A 60 -14.58 -13.03 -12.02
N ILE A 61 -13.34 -12.58 -12.22
CA ILE A 61 -13.00 -11.55 -13.21
C ILE A 61 -12.31 -12.20 -14.42
N PRO A 62 -12.71 -11.89 -15.67
CA PRO A 62 -12.01 -12.38 -16.85
C PRO A 62 -10.53 -11.98 -16.84
N PRO A 63 -9.61 -12.84 -17.30
CA PRO A 63 -8.16 -12.62 -17.20
C PRO A 63 -7.69 -11.29 -17.79
N GLU A 64 -8.19 -10.92 -18.94
CA GLU A 64 -7.83 -9.65 -19.60
C GLU A 64 -8.26 -8.44 -18.74
N LEU A 65 -9.49 -8.43 -18.24
CA LEU A 65 -9.98 -7.37 -17.38
C LEU A 65 -9.21 -7.32 -16.05
N ALA A 66 -8.86 -8.48 -15.48
CA ALA A 66 -8.04 -8.58 -14.29
C ALA A 66 -6.63 -8.00 -14.51
N ALA A 67 -6.03 -8.22 -15.70
CA ALA A 67 -4.75 -7.63 -16.07
C ALA A 67 -4.82 -6.09 -16.10
N TYR A 68 -5.85 -5.51 -16.73
CA TYR A 68 -6.03 -4.05 -16.77
C TYR A 68 -6.29 -3.48 -15.37
N MET A 69 -7.19 -4.06 -14.61
CA MET A 69 -7.55 -3.58 -13.28
C MET A 69 -6.38 -3.69 -12.29
N GLY A 70 -5.68 -4.82 -12.29
CA GLY A 70 -4.51 -5.06 -11.44
C GLY A 70 -3.39 -4.07 -11.75
N THR A 71 -3.03 -3.92 -13.02
CA THR A 71 -1.99 -2.99 -13.45
C THR A 71 -2.37 -1.54 -13.17
N ALA A 72 -3.62 -1.14 -13.43
CA ALA A 72 -4.10 0.21 -13.09
C ALA A 72 -4.04 0.47 -11.58
N GLY A 73 -4.43 -0.50 -10.76
CA GLY A 73 -4.31 -0.43 -9.31
C GLY A 73 -2.86 -0.27 -8.85
N GLU A 74 -1.94 -1.04 -9.43
CA GLU A 74 -0.50 -0.98 -9.13
C GLU A 74 0.18 0.32 -9.60
N ILE A 75 -0.43 1.10 -10.47
CA ILE A 75 0.09 2.40 -10.91
C ILE A 75 -0.59 3.55 -10.16
N ILE A 76 -1.92 3.59 -10.14
CA ILE A 76 -2.68 4.72 -9.63
C ILE A 76 -2.60 4.82 -8.11
N LEU A 77 -2.84 3.71 -7.40
CA LEU A 77 -2.85 3.71 -5.94
C LEU A 77 -1.49 4.10 -5.32
N PRO A 78 -0.34 3.62 -5.82
CA PRO A 78 0.96 4.10 -5.38
C PRO A 78 1.17 5.60 -5.59
N ILE A 79 0.73 6.17 -6.71
CA ILE A 79 0.82 7.60 -6.95
C ILE A 79 0.04 8.37 -5.87
N LEU A 80 -1.18 7.95 -5.56
CA LEU A 80 -1.98 8.54 -4.47
C LEU A 80 -1.28 8.42 -3.12
N LEU A 81 -0.65 7.27 -2.82
CA LEU A 81 0.12 7.06 -1.59
C LEU A 81 1.35 7.98 -1.50
N VAL A 82 2.11 8.16 -2.58
CA VAL A 82 3.28 9.06 -2.60
C VAL A 82 2.87 10.48 -2.23
N PHE A 83 1.85 11.01 -2.88
CA PHE A 83 1.36 12.36 -2.59
C PHE A 83 0.56 12.44 -1.28
N GLY A 84 0.11 11.32 -0.75
CA GLY A 84 -0.77 11.27 0.42
C GLY A 84 -2.12 11.89 0.15
N LEU A 85 -2.67 11.61 -1.03
CA LEU A 85 -4.01 12.02 -1.43
C LEU A 85 -4.96 10.83 -1.32
N PHE A 86 -6.09 11.00 -0.62
CA PHE A 86 -7.01 9.93 -0.27
C PHE A 86 -6.33 8.72 0.37
N GLY A 87 -5.37 8.98 1.28
CA GLY A 87 -4.44 7.96 1.77
C GLY A 87 -5.09 6.72 2.36
N ARG A 88 -6.21 6.85 3.10
CA ARG A 88 -6.95 5.69 3.62
C ARG A 88 -7.54 4.83 2.50
N LEU A 89 -8.17 5.46 1.50
CA LEU A 89 -8.73 4.75 0.35
C LEU A 89 -7.65 4.09 -0.50
N ALA A 90 -6.53 4.80 -0.73
CA ALA A 90 -5.38 4.25 -1.44
C ALA A 90 -4.76 3.07 -0.68
N GLY A 91 -4.65 3.16 0.65
CA GLY A 91 -4.19 2.06 1.51
C GLY A 91 -5.11 0.83 1.46
N ILE A 92 -6.42 1.04 1.49
CA ILE A 92 -7.41 -0.05 1.31
C ILE A 92 -7.27 -0.65 -0.08
N GLY A 93 -7.22 0.17 -1.12
CA GLY A 93 -7.09 -0.29 -2.50
C GLY A 93 -5.84 -1.12 -2.73
N ILE A 94 -4.67 -0.66 -2.24
CA ILE A 94 -3.42 -1.41 -2.38
C ILE A 94 -3.46 -2.72 -1.59
N SER A 95 -4.12 -2.75 -0.43
CA SER A 95 -4.32 -3.98 0.34
C SER A 95 -5.21 -4.98 -0.39
N LEU A 96 -6.25 -4.52 -1.09
CA LEU A 96 -7.08 -5.38 -1.95
C LEU A 96 -6.28 -5.95 -3.11
N VAL A 97 -5.48 -5.12 -3.81
CA VAL A 97 -4.57 -5.59 -4.88
C VAL A 97 -3.61 -6.64 -4.33
N ASN A 98 -3.04 -6.41 -3.14
CA ASN A 98 -2.14 -7.33 -2.45
C ASN A 98 -2.79 -8.68 -2.14
N ILE A 99 -4.01 -8.66 -1.59
CA ILE A 99 -4.78 -9.88 -1.25
C ILE A 99 -5.12 -10.64 -2.53
N VAL A 100 -5.62 -9.95 -3.56
CA VAL A 100 -5.97 -10.57 -4.84
C VAL A 100 -4.74 -11.22 -5.48
N ALA A 101 -3.57 -10.57 -5.44
CA ALA A 101 -2.32 -11.13 -5.94
C ALA A 101 -1.97 -12.47 -5.26
N VAL A 102 -2.13 -12.56 -3.93
CA VAL A 102 -1.90 -13.81 -3.18
C VAL A 102 -2.92 -14.87 -3.54
N LEU A 103 -4.21 -14.51 -3.63
CA LEU A 103 -5.29 -15.46 -3.92
C LEU A 103 -5.28 -15.96 -5.38
N SER A 104 -4.67 -15.20 -6.28
CA SER A 104 -4.62 -15.52 -7.70
C SER A 104 -3.57 -16.57 -8.06
N LEU A 105 -2.56 -16.77 -7.22
CA LEU A 105 -1.51 -17.76 -7.43
C LEU A 105 -1.87 -19.07 -6.70
N SER A 106 -2.00 -20.16 -7.45
CA SER A 106 -2.27 -21.48 -6.88
C SER A 106 -1.10 -22.03 -6.06
N ASP A 107 0.12 -21.64 -6.39
CA ASP A 107 1.35 -22.07 -5.70
C ASP A 107 2.30 -20.88 -5.55
N ILE A 108 2.06 -20.08 -4.50
CA ILE A 108 2.91 -18.94 -4.17
C ILE A 108 4.14 -19.40 -3.36
N PRO A 109 5.39 -19.08 -3.80
CA PRO A 109 6.57 -19.41 -3.02
C PRO A 109 6.52 -18.79 -1.61
N PRO A 110 6.96 -19.49 -0.54
CA PRO A 110 6.89 -19.00 0.83
C PRO A 110 7.56 -17.63 1.04
N ALA A 111 8.67 -17.37 0.35
CA ALA A 111 9.35 -16.08 0.41
C ALA A 111 8.48 -14.94 -0.17
N ALA A 112 7.81 -15.17 -1.29
CA ALA A 112 6.89 -14.22 -1.89
C ALA A 112 5.67 -13.98 -0.99
N TYR A 113 5.07 -15.04 -0.44
CA TYR A 113 3.97 -14.95 0.50
C TYR A 113 4.31 -14.08 1.72
N ASN A 114 5.49 -14.29 2.32
CA ASN A 114 5.95 -13.49 3.44
C ASN A 114 6.10 -12.00 3.09
N LEU A 115 6.56 -11.67 1.88
CA LEU A 115 6.62 -10.28 1.42
C LEU A 115 5.22 -9.65 1.32
N HIS A 116 4.23 -10.37 0.79
CA HIS A 116 2.85 -9.90 0.75
C HIS A 116 2.28 -9.64 2.15
N LEU A 117 2.61 -10.48 3.14
CA LEU A 117 2.23 -10.25 4.55
C LEU A 117 2.89 -8.97 5.10
N VAL A 118 4.17 -8.73 4.82
CA VAL A 118 4.89 -7.51 5.23
C VAL A 118 4.26 -6.28 4.59
N TRP A 119 3.99 -6.30 3.29
CA TRP A 119 3.37 -5.16 2.60
C TRP A 119 1.97 -4.86 3.12
N GLY A 120 1.16 -5.90 3.38
CA GLY A 120 -0.13 -5.76 4.03
C GLY A 120 -0.03 -5.14 5.42
N ALA A 121 0.90 -5.63 6.25
CA ALA A 121 1.13 -5.09 7.60
C ALA A 121 1.58 -3.62 7.57
N VAL A 122 2.45 -3.24 6.62
CA VAL A 122 2.91 -1.84 6.46
C VAL A 122 1.78 -0.94 5.94
N ALA A 123 0.81 -1.47 5.19
CA ALA A 123 -0.35 -0.70 4.74
C ALA A 123 -1.37 -0.41 5.87
N LEU A 124 -1.46 -1.25 6.91
CA LEU A 124 -2.43 -1.08 8.00
C LEU A 124 -2.33 0.30 8.71
N PRO A 125 -1.16 0.79 9.12
CA PRO A 125 -1.03 2.12 9.69
C PRO A 125 -1.59 3.23 8.78
N ILE A 126 -1.41 3.11 7.47
CA ILE A 126 -1.92 4.09 6.49
C ILE A 126 -3.45 4.06 6.46
N ILE A 127 -4.06 2.89 6.53
CA ILE A 127 -5.52 2.71 6.56
C ILE A 127 -6.12 3.32 7.83
N PHE A 128 -5.53 3.02 9.00
CA PHE A 128 -6.09 3.44 10.28
C PHE A 128 -5.84 4.92 10.60
N TRP A 129 -4.61 5.41 10.37
CA TRP A 129 -4.22 6.78 10.73
C TRP A 129 -4.19 7.76 9.55
N GLY A 130 -4.39 7.27 8.31
CA GLY A 130 -4.37 8.10 7.11
C GLY A 130 -2.96 8.46 6.65
N SER A 131 -2.88 9.50 5.83
CA SER A 131 -1.64 9.93 5.19
C SER A 131 -0.64 10.63 6.12
N GLY A 132 -1.07 11.03 7.34
CA GLY A 132 -0.25 11.81 8.27
C GLY A 132 -0.08 13.28 7.85
N ARG A 133 0.65 14.05 8.67
CA ARG A 133 0.80 15.51 8.47
C ARG A 133 1.61 15.89 7.22
N LEU A 134 2.48 14.99 6.75
CA LEU A 134 3.30 15.17 5.55
C LEU A 134 2.57 14.63 4.31
N SER A 135 1.42 15.23 3.96
CA SER A 135 0.53 14.74 2.91
C SER A 135 -0.32 15.87 2.31
N LEU A 136 -0.82 15.66 1.09
CA LEU A 136 -1.81 16.55 0.48
C LEU A 136 -3.14 16.53 1.24
N ASP A 137 -3.56 15.39 1.79
CA ASP A 137 -4.77 15.31 2.63
C ASP A 137 -4.70 16.33 3.78
N ALA A 138 -3.58 16.37 4.53
CA ALA A 138 -3.40 17.30 5.63
C ALA A 138 -3.34 18.76 5.19
N PHE A 139 -2.84 19.04 3.99
CA PHE A 139 -2.84 20.38 3.42
C PHE A 139 -4.27 20.83 3.05
N LEU A 140 -5.05 19.94 2.45
CA LEU A 140 -6.43 20.19 2.07
C LEU A 140 -7.33 20.40 3.30
N GLU A 141 -7.22 19.53 4.32
CA GLU A 141 -7.96 19.69 5.57
C GLU A 141 -7.75 21.08 6.17
N LYS A 142 -6.53 21.56 6.30
CA LYS A 142 -6.23 22.91 6.83
C LYS A 142 -6.78 24.06 6.01
N ARG A 143 -7.08 23.84 4.75
CA ARG A 143 -7.61 24.88 3.86
C ARG A 143 -9.13 24.99 3.91
N TYR A 144 -9.80 23.92 4.28
CA TYR A 144 -11.28 23.84 4.26
C TYR A 144 -11.91 23.82 5.67
N ASP A 145 -11.09 23.71 6.75
CA ASP A 145 -11.45 23.97 8.14
C ASP A 145 -11.25 25.46 8.49
#